data_f8581b8cd98066cccf837167b2bf24d4
#
_entry.id   f8581b8cd98066cccf837167b2bf24d4
#
_cell.length_a   1.000
_cell.length_b   1.000
_cell.length_c   1.000
_cell.angle_alpha   90.00
_cell.angle_beta   90.00
_cell.angle_gamma   90.00
#
_symmetry.space_group_name_H-M   'P 1'
#
loop_
_entity.id
_entity.type
_entity.pdbx_description
1 polymer ?
#
loop_
_entity_poly.entity_id
_entity_poly.type
_entity_poly.pdbx_seq_one_letter_code
_entity_poly.pdbx_strand_id
1 'polypeptide(L)'
;MKIVPGMVVTVRHYSLLNVFKSIVLDIRDNIVTLKMTKEFSITRFLVGDPVVVAYIADDTIRIVGGRLTTLCPESEQLEFEADIAEVEASNRLYERYPVSQFADFRVHDTGKKCQALVKDISHYGMLILTGENLYKGQKMDIDIFLLRDIMSLKAEIVRKHEGKEYMEYGLRILHSGPMVYNRVVNYIKKSQEEHANRFSKE
;
A
#
# COMPACT_ATOMS: atom_id res chain seq x y z
N MET A 1 13.04 6.13 -11.03
CA MET A 1 11.70 5.70 -11.52
C MET A 1 11.64 5.94 -13.02
N LYS A 2 11.14 4.98 -13.83
CA LYS A 2 11.06 5.11 -15.31
C LYS A 2 9.62 5.41 -15.78
N ILE A 3 8.83 6.12 -14.99
CA ILE A 3 7.49 6.58 -15.39
C ILE A 3 7.68 7.86 -16.22
N VAL A 4 6.90 8.02 -17.29
CA VAL A 4 6.91 9.22 -18.16
C VAL A 4 5.47 9.66 -18.47
N PRO A 5 5.24 10.95 -18.75
CA PRO A 5 3.93 11.45 -19.19
C PRO A 5 3.41 10.69 -20.41
N GLY A 6 2.10 10.43 -20.45
CA GLY A 6 1.42 9.63 -21.47
C GLY A 6 1.41 8.11 -21.19
N MET A 7 2.19 7.64 -20.23
CA MET A 7 2.23 6.20 -19.89
C MET A 7 0.93 5.75 -19.23
N VAL A 8 0.43 4.59 -19.66
CA VAL A 8 -0.68 3.90 -18.98
C VAL A 8 -0.14 3.19 -17.76
N VAL A 9 -0.80 3.40 -16.64
CA VAL A 9 -0.48 2.79 -15.35
C VAL A 9 -1.72 2.11 -14.78
N THR A 10 -1.50 1.21 -13.83
CA THR A 10 -2.58 0.66 -13.02
C THR A 10 -2.44 1.14 -11.60
N VAL A 11 -3.56 1.42 -10.95
CA VAL A 11 -3.60 2.00 -9.60
C VAL A 11 -4.43 1.13 -8.68
N ARG A 12 -3.92 0.87 -7.47
CA ARG A 12 -4.60 0.20 -6.36
C ARG A 12 -4.78 1.17 -5.21
N HIS A 13 -5.98 1.22 -4.67
CA HIS A 13 -6.33 1.90 -3.45
C HIS A 13 -7.24 1.02 -2.58
N TYR A 14 -7.12 1.09 -1.26
CA TYR A 14 -7.85 0.21 -0.33
C TYR A 14 -9.38 0.35 -0.41
N SER A 15 -9.88 1.52 -0.81
CA SER A 15 -11.33 1.76 -0.96
C SER A 15 -11.94 1.14 -2.21
N LEU A 16 -11.11 0.57 -3.10
CA LEU A 16 -11.54 -0.01 -4.37
C LEU A 16 -11.41 -1.53 -4.37
N LEU A 17 -12.41 -2.18 -4.93
CA LEU A 17 -12.40 -3.64 -5.09
C LEU A 17 -11.37 -4.10 -6.12
N ASN A 18 -11.15 -3.31 -7.17
CA ASN A 18 -10.29 -3.69 -8.29
C ASN A 18 -9.18 -2.67 -8.53
N VAL A 19 -8.11 -3.14 -9.14
CA VAL A 19 -7.10 -2.29 -9.77
C VAL A 19 -7.72 -1.62 -11.01
N PHE A 20 -7.46 -0.35 -11.24
CA PHE A 20 -7.96 0.38 -12.41
C PHE A 20 -6.83 0.98 -13.24
N LYS A 21 -7.11 1.30 -14.52
CA LYS A 21 -6.16 1.97 -15.42
C LYS A 21 -6.23 3.49 -15.25
N SER A 22 -5.09 4.14 -15.38
CA SER A 22 -4.95 5.59 -15.41
C SER A 22 -3.86 5.98 -16.40
N ILE A 23 -3.71 7.28 -16.63
CA ILE A 23 -2.67 7.85 -17.51
C ILE A 23 -1.86 8.84 -16.70
N VAL A 24 -0.55 8.77 -16.82
CA VAL A 24 0.37 9.77 -16.27
C VAL A 24 0.25 11.06 -17.05
N LEU A 25 -0.09 12.16 -16.38
CA LEU A 25 -0.20 13.48 -16.98
C LEU A 25 1.10 14.27 -16.86
N ASP A 26 1.72 14.24 -15.68
CA ASP A 26 2.95 14.98 -15.39
C ASP A 26 3.78 14.27 -14.31
N ILE A 27 5.06 14.59 -14.26
CA ILE A 27 5.99 14.11 -13.23
C ILE A 27 6.91 15.26 -12.83
N ARG A 28 7.00 15.52 -11.52
CA ARG A 28 7.90 16.50 -10.92
C ARG A 28 8.61 15.86 -9.74
N ASP A 29 9.90 15.58 -9.90
CA ASP A 29 10.69 14.84 -8.92
C ASP A 29 10.07 13.45 -8.60
N ASN A 30 9.51 13.27 -7.41
CA ASN A 30 8.82 12.08 -6.98
C ASN A 30 7.28 12.20 -6.97
N ILE A 31 6.75 13.35 -7.40
CA ILE A 31 5.30 13.56 -7.50
C ILE A 31 4.84 13.20 -8.91
N VAL A 32 3.86 12.32 -8.98
CA VAL A 32 3.25 11.85 -10.24
C VAL A 32 1.80 12.31 -10.28
N THR A 33 1.45 13.05 -11.33
CA THR A 33 0.07 13.46 -11.60
C THR A 33 -0.59 12.44 -12.52
N LEU A 34 -1.73 11.90 -12.06
CA LEU A 34 -2.52 10.91 -12.79
C LEU A 34 -3.88 11.48 -13.18
N LYS A 35 -4.39 11.05 -14.34
CA LYS A 35 -5.74 11.35 -14.76
C LYS A 35 -6.73 10.52 -13.93
N MET A 36 -7.68 11.18 -13.30
CA MET A 36 -8.83 10.49 -12.68
C MET A 36 -9.76 9.95 -13.78
N THR A 37 -10.14 8.69 -13.66
CA THR A 37 -11.17 8.09 -14.51
C THR A 37 -12.50 8.10 -13.78
N LYS A 38 -13.59 7.73 -14.45
CA LYS A 38 -14.92 7.59 -13.80
C LYS A 38 -14.93 6.63 -12.61
N GLU A 39 -14.00 5.67 -12.60
CA GLU A 39 -13.80 4.72 -11.49
C GLU A 39 -13.34 5.43 -10.22
N PHE A 40 -12.65 6.58 -10.34
CA PHE A 40 -12.21 7.40 -9.22
C PHE A 40 -13.30 8.31 -8.64
N SER A 41 -14.24 8.80 -9.46
CA SER A 41 -15.21 9.84 -9.06
C SER A 41 -16.14 9.40 -7.92
N ILE A 42 -16.21 8.10 -7.65
CA ILE A 42 -17.08 7.51 -6.63
C ILE A 42 -16.31 7.21 -5.34
N THR A 43 -15.01 7.47 -5.31
CA THR A 43 -14.14 6.94 -4.28
C THR A 43 -13.91 7.91 -3.14
N ARG A 44 -13.70 7.34 -1.98
CA ARG A 44 -13.35 8.04 -0.74
C ARG A 44 -11.85 8.11 -0.59
N PHE A 45 -11.18 8.74 -1.54
CA PHE A 45 -9.76 9.03 -1.42
C PHE A 45 -9.54 10.18 -0.44
N LEU A 46 -8.54 10.06 0.40
CA LEU A 46 -8.09 11.11 1.30
C LEU A 46 -6.62 11.42 1.03
N VAL A 47 -6.23 12.66 1.23
CA VAL A 47 -4.81 13.04 1.24
C VAL A 47 -4.12 12.28 2.36
N GLY A 48 -2.92 11.74 2.07
CA GLY A 48 -2.19 10.86 2.99
C GLY A 48 -2.44 9.37 2.78
N ASP A 49 -3.50 8.99 2.05
CA ASP A 49 -3.82 7.58 1.80
C ASP A 49 -2.71 6.87 1.01
N PRO A 50 -2.38 5.63 1.38
CA PRO A 50 -1.44 4.82 0.61
C PRO A 50 -2.04 4.42 -0.72
N VAL A 51 -1.26 4.55 -1.77
CA VAL A 51 -1.61 4.14 -3.13
C VAL A 51 -0.49 3.30 -3.74
N VAL A 52 -0.86 2.34 -4.57
CA VAL A 52 0.09 1.52 -5.32
C VAL A 52 -0.12 1.74 -6.81
N VAL A 53 0.95 2.06 -7.50
CA VAL A 53 0.95 2.27 -8.95
C VAL A 53 1.85 1.23 -9.59
N ALA A 54 1.34 0.57 -10.65
CA ALA A 54 2.17 -0.30 -11.46
C ALA A 54 2.22 0.20 -12.91
N TYR A 55 3.36 -0.03 -13.56
CA TYR A 55 3.65 0.37 -14.93
C TYR A 55 4.57 -0.65 -15.60
N ILE A 56 4.61 -0.65 -16.92
CA ILE A 56 5.51 -1.52 -17.70
C ILE A 56 6.75 -0.71 -18.08
N ALA A 57 7.93 -1.23 -17.75
CA ALA A 57 9.21 -0.72 -18.18
C ALA A 57 10.15 -1.88 -18.52
N ASP A 58 10.79 -1.82 -19.69
CA ASP A 58 11.70 -2.87 -20.19
C ASP A 58 11.01 -4.26 -20.15
N ASP A 59 9.78 -4.35 -20.66
CA ASP A 59 8.90 -5.53 -20.67
C ASP A 59 8.64 -6.17 -19.29
N THR A 60 8.91 -5.41 -18.23
CA THR A 60 8.72 -5.86 -16.85
C THR A 60 7.71 -4.95 -16.13
N ILE A 61 6.81 -5.56 -15.37
CA ILE A 61 5.92 -4.81 -14.49
C ILE A 61 6.69 -4.32 -13.28
N ARG A 62 6.70 -3.01 -13.12
CA ARG A 62 7.26 -2.32 -11.95
C ARG A 62 6.13 -1.85 -11.07
N ILE A 63 6.29 -2.03 -9.77
CA ILE A 63 5.30 -1.62 -8.77
C ILE A 63 5.95 -0.63 -7.81
N VAL A 64 5.30 0.50 -7.60
CA VAL A 64 5.74 1.55 -6.69
C VAL A 64 4.62 1.91 -5.73
N GLY A 65 4.95 2.03 -4.46
CA GLY A 65 4.05 2.59 -3.45
C GLY A 65 4.23 4.08 -3.32
N GLY A 66 3.25 4.73 -2.73
CA GLY A 66 3.29 6.16 -2.44
C GLY A 66 2.11 6.59 -1.60
N ARG A 67 1.92 7.91 -1.52
CA ARG A 67 0.79 8.55 -0.82
C ARG A 67 0.13 9.57 -1.69
N LEU A 68 -1.17 9.68 -1.56
CA LEU A 68 -1.92 10.77 -2.19
C LEU A 68 -1.54 12.11 -1.52
N THR A 69 -1.16 13.08 -2.34
CA THR A 69 -0.82 14.44 -1.90
C THR A 69 -1.87 15.46 -2.29
N THR A 70 -2.52 15.25 -3.44
CA THR A 70 -3.51 16.18 -3.97
C THR A 70 -4.64 15.43 -4.67
N LEU A 71 -5.86 15.92 -4.48
CA LEU A 71 -7.05 15.48 -5.21
C LEU A 71 -7.71 16.70 -5.81
N CYS A 72 -7.82 16.73 -7.14
CA CYS A 72 -8.46 17.80 -7.89
C CYS A 72 -9.61 17.24 -8.74
N PRO A 73 -10.80 17.02 -8.14
CA PRO A 73 -11.95 16.45 -8.86
C PRO A 73 -12.38 17.28 -10.06
N GLU A 74 -12.29 18.61 -9.98
CA GLU A 74 -12.70 19.53 -11.06
C GLU A 74 -11.83 19.38 -12.32
N SER A 75 -10.53 19.10 -12.17
CA SER A 75 -9.62 18.84 -13.28
C SER A 75 -9.45 17.36 -13.60
N GLU A 76 -10.19 16.48 -12.91
CA GLU A 76 -10.04 15.02 -13.01
C GLU A 76 -8.60 14.56 -12.80
N GLN A 77 -7.92 15.10 -11.79
CA GLN A 77 -6.52 14.81 -11.50
C GLN A 77 -6.31 14.41 -10.04
N LEU A 78 -5.34 13.55 -9.85
CA LEU A 78 -4.78 13.25 -8.55
C LEU A 78 -3.25 13.26 -8.62
N GLU A 79 -2.62 13.62 -7.52
CA GLU A 79 -1.17 13.53 -7.37
C GLU A 79 -0.83 12.53 -6.27
N PHE A 80 0.20 11.75 -6.50
CA PHE A 80 0.79 10.94 -5.45
C PHE A 80 2.30 11.14 -5.39
N GLU A 81 2.82 11.15 -4.18
CA GLU A 81 4.25 11.16 -3.91
C GLU A 81 4.75 9.72 -3.86
N ALA A 82 5.61 9.36 -4.82
CA ALA A 82 6.17 8.01 -4.92
C ALA A 82 7.29 7.79 -3.91
N ASP A 83 7.32 6.63 -3.27
CA ASP A 83 8.38 6.21 -2.33
C ASP A 83 9.66 5.80 -3.09
N ILE A 84 10.37 6.75 -3.67
CA ILE A 84 11.57 6.47 -4.49
C ILE A 84 12.79 6.13 -3.62
N ALA A 85 12.89 6.72 -2.44
CA ALA A 85 14.10 6.69 -1.61
C ALA A 85 14.42 5.32 -0.99
N GLU A 86 13.55 4.34 -1.07
CA GLU A 86 13.74 3.05 -0.39
C GLU A 86 14.42 1.98 -1.25
N VAL A 87 14.59 2.20 -2.55
CA VAL A 87 15.12 1.19 -3.48
C VAL A 87 16.66 1.14 -3.48
N GLU A 88 17.33 2.25 -3.20
CA GLU A 88 18.78 2.37 -3.42
C GLU A 88 19.69 1.95 -2.27
N ALA A 89 19.20 1.80 -1.05
CA ALA A 89 20.08 1.56 0.11
C ALA A 89 19.51 0.59 1.15
N SER A 90 18.77 -0.44 0.75
CA SER A 90 18.22 -1.32 1.77
C SER A 90 19.15 -2.48 2.09
N ASN A 91 19.83 -2.41 3.23
CA ASN A 91 20.38 -3.57 3.97
C ASN A 91 19.26 -4.51 4.48
N ARG A 92 18.12 -4.55 3.80
CA ARG A 92 16.96 -5.35 4.19
C ARG A 92 17.15 -6.78 3.74
N LEU A 93 16.96 -7.72 4.65
CA LEU A 93 16.99 -9.15 4.33
C LEU A 93 15.82 -9.59 3.45
N TYR A 94 14.72 -8.82 3.44
CA TYR A 94 13.49 -9.15 2.72
C TYR A 94 12.94 -7.92 2.00
N GLU A 95 12.57 -8.14 0.74
CA GLU A 95 11.89 -7.15 -0.08
C GLU A 95 10.51 -6.81 0.51
N ARG A 96 10.11 -5.54 0.41
CA ARG A 96 8.80 -5.06 0.79
C ARG A 96 7.97 -4.80 -0.45
N TYR A 97 6.74 -5.25 -0.38
CA TYR A 97 5.78 -5.06 -1.45
C TYR A 97 4.82 -3.95 -1.05
N PRO A 98 4.70 -2.88 -1.83
CA PRO A 98 3.74 -1.84 -1.58
C PRO A 98 2.33 -2.42 -1.75
N VAL A 99 1.47 -2.08 -0.79
CA VAL A 99 0.07 -2.44 -0.78
C VAL A 99 -0.76 -1.25 -0.33
N SER A 100 -2.05 -1.28 -0.58
CA SER A 100 -3.01 -0.33 -0.03
C SER A 100 -4.20 -1.15 0.42
N GLN A 101 -4.25 -1.48 1.72
CA GLN A 101 -5.26 -2.36 2.29
C GLN A 101 -5.75 -1.81 3.63
N PHE A 102 -7.04 -1.98 3.87
CA PHE A 102 -7.64 -1.67 5.15
C PHE A 102 -7.42 -2.83 6.12
N ALA A 103 -7.21 -2.51 7.40
CA ALA A 103 -7.05 -3.48 8.46
C ALA A 103 -7.71 -3.02 9.76
N ASP A 104 -8.27 -3.97 10.50
CA ASP A 104 -8.61 -3.80 11.91
C ASP A 104 -7.51 -4.43 12.76
N PHE A 105 -7.24 -3.85 13.92
CA PHE A 105 -6.31 -4.47 14.88
C PHE A 105 -6.80 -4.35 16.31
N ARG A 106 -6.36 -5.29 17.13
CA ARG A 106 -6.61 -5.31 18.58
C ARG A 106 -5.31 -5.33 19.33
N VAL A 107 -5.05 -4.32 20.15
CA VAL A 107 -3.89 -4.24 21.02
C VAL A 107 -4.07 -5.20 22.21
N HIS A 108 -3.09 -6.06 22.47
CA HIS A 108 -3.21 -7.10 23.52
C HIS A 108 -3.33 -6.49 24.92
N ASP A 109 -2.51 -5.47 25.23
CA ASP A 109 -2.44 -4.90 26.59
C ASP A 109 -3.73 -4.22 27.03
N THR A 110 -4.44 -3.61 26.08
CA THR A 110 -5.63 -2.79 26.37
C THR A 110 -6.92 -3.41 25.87
N GLY A 111 -6.83 -4.41 24.97
CA GLY A 111 -7.97 -4.96 24.26
C GLY A 111 -8.65 -3.99 23.28
N LYS A 112 -8.09 -2.78 23.11
CA LYS A 112 -8.63 -1.74 22.22
C LYS A 112 -8.65 -2.22 20.79
N LYS A 113 -9.79 -2.06 20.13
CA LYS A 113 -9.95 -2.29 18.69
C LYS A 113 -9.76 -0.97 17.97
N CYS A 114 -8.95 -0.98 16.92
CA CYS A 114 -8.59 0.19 16.13
C CYS A 114 -8.48 -0.16 14.66
N GLN A 115 -8.37 0.87 13.83
CA GLN A 115 -8.27 0.75 12.38
C GLN A 115 -6.91 1.24 11.88
N ALA A 116 -6.45 0.64 10.79
CA ALA A 116 -5.21 1.02 10.13
C ALA A 116 -5.30 0.84 8.61
N LEU A 117 -4.38 1.49 7.90
CA LEU A 117 -4.09 1.24 6.50
C LEU A 117 -2.74 0.54 6.41
N VAL A 118 -2.66 -0.59 5.74
CA VAL A 118 -1.40 -1.28 5.45
C VAL A 118 -0.79 -0.67 4.21
N LYS A 119 0.42 -0.12 4.31
CA LYS A 119 1.14 0.56 3.23
C LYS A 119 2.12 -0.35 2.50
N ASP A 120 2.81 -1.19 3.23
CA ASP A 120 3.69 -2.21 2.67
C ASP A 120 3.66 -3.50 3.51
N ILE A 121 4.01 -4.61 2.88
CA ILE A 121 4.15 -5.91 3.52
C ILE A 121 5.36 -6.66 2.98
N SER A 122 6.03 -7.39 3.86
CA SER A 122 7.07 -8.35 3.52
C SER A 122 6.82 -9.68 4.22
N HIS A 123 7.65 -10.67 3.99
CA HIS A 123 7.51 -11.97 4.65
C HIS A 123 7.51 -11.90 6.19
N TYR A 124 8.19 -10.92 6.79
CA TYR A 124 8.36 -10.83 8.25
C TYR A 124 7.92 -9.50 8.86
N GLY A 125 7.38 -8.59 8.07
CA GLY A 125 6.98 -7.30 8.59
C GLY A 125 6.02 -6.56 7.69
N MET A 126 5.44 -5.49 8.23
CA MET A 126 4.57 -4.58 7.50
C MET A 126 4.69 -3.16 8.04
N LEU A 127 4.26 -2.20 7.25
CA LEU A 127 4.09 -0.81 7.66
C LEU A 127 2.60 -0.50 7.69
N ILE A 128 2.13 -0.01 8.84
CA ILE A 128 0.75 0.45 8.99
C ILE A 128 0.69 1.94 9.28
N LEU A 129 -0.40 2.56 8.86
CA LEU A 129 -0.76 3.95 9.11
C LEU A 129 -2.02 3.95 9.97
N THR A 130 -2.03 4.70 11.07
CA THR A 130 -3.20 4.82 11.94
C THR A 130 -3.19 6.15 12.69
N GLY A 131 -4.35 6.64 13.12
CA GLY A 131 -4.46 7.79 14.01
C GLY A 131 -4.16 7.49 15.49
N GLU A 132 -3.91 6.20 15.81
CA GLU A 132 -3.71 5.77 17.19
C GLU A 132 -2.28 6.04 17.68
N ASN A 133 -2.18 6.45 18.94
CA ASN A 133 -0.88 6.61 19.58
C ASN A 133 -0.45 5.29 20.27
N LEU A 134 0.42 4.56 19.59
CA LEU A 134 0.96 3.28 20.04
C LEU A 134 2.44 3.42 20.39
N TYR A 135 3.03 2.40 21.05
CA TYR A 135 4.44 2.40 21.43
C TYR A 135 5.14 1.09 21.04
N LYS A 136 6.46 1.19 20.91
CA LYS A 136 7.32 0.06 20.57
C LYS A 136 7.19 -1.08 21.59
N GLY A 137 7.14 -2.31 21.10
CA GLY A 137 6.99 -3.53 21.91
C GLY A 137 5.53 -3.96 22.11
N GLN A 138 4.55 -3.11 21.81
CA GLN A 138 3.15 -3.53 21.88
C GLN A 138 2.87 -4.64 20.87
N LYS A 139 2.10 -5.64 21.33
CA LYS A 139 1.63 -6.75 20.50
C LYS A 139 0.16 -6.57 20.17
N MET A 140 -0.20 -7.05 18.98
CA MET A 140 -1.57 -6.96 18.47
C MET A 140 -1.93 -8.13 17.58
N ASP A 141 -3.21 -8.43 17.53
CA ASP A 141 -3.82 -9.20 16.46
C ASP A 141 -4.28 -8.21 15.39
N ILE A 142 -3.97 -8.47 14.12
CA ILE A 142 -4.34 -7.63 12.99
C ILE A 142 -5.03 -8.45 11.91
N ASP A 143 -6.18 -7.97 11.46
CA ASP A 143 -7.00 -8.55 10.41
C ASP A 143 -6.93 -7.64 9.18
N ILE A 144 -6.24 -8.08 8.14
CA ILE A 144 -6.09 -7.35 6.87
C ILE A 144 -7.21 -7.81 5.93
N PHE A 145 -8.04 -6.86 5.47
CA PHE A 145 -9.16 -7.14 4.60
C PHE A 145 -8.70 -7.24 3.15
N LEU A 146 -8.72 -8.44 2.61
CA LEU A 146 -8.45 -8.75 1.22
C LEU A 146 -9.77 -8.85 0.47
N LEU A 147 -9.74 -8.72 -0.86
CA LEU A 147 -10.96 -8.71 -1.69
C LEU A 147 -11.94 -9.86 -1.40
N ARG A 148 -11.43 -11.04 -1.09
CA ARG A 148 -12.24 -12.27 -0.88
C ARG A 148 -11.87 -13.05 0.37
N ASP A 149 -11.02 -12.49 1.22
CA ASP A 149 -10.49 -13.20 2.40
C ASP A 149 -10.06 -12.19 3.46
N ILE A 150 -9.87 -12.66 4.68
CA ILE A 150 -9.27 -11.89 5.77
C ILE A 150 -7.98 -12.57 6.16
N MET A 151 -6.88 -11.83 6.14
CA MET A 151 -5.60 -12.32 6.60
C MET A 151 -5.34 -11.90 8.03
N SER A 152 -5.57 -12.81 8.97
CA SER A 152 -5.31 -12.59 10.39
C SER A 152 -3.87 -12.91 10.75
N LEU A 153 -3.19 -11.97 11.40
CA LEU A 153 -1.78 -12.05 11.78
C LEU A 153 -1.61 -11.60 13.23
N LYS A 154 -0.54 -12.10 13.88
CA LYS A 154 -0.03 -11.51 15.12
C LYS A 154 1.20 -10.68 14.82
N ALA A 155 1.29 -9.50 15.40
CA ALA A 155 2.37 -8.59 15.14
C ALA A 155 2.85 -7.86 16.40
N GLU A 156 4.06 -7.31 16.32
CA GLU A 156 4.68 -6.49 17.36
C GLU A 156 5.23 -5.21 16.76
N ILE A 157 5.01 -4.07 17.39
CA ILE A 157 5.54 -2.78 16.97
C ILE A 157 7.04 -2.74 17.24
N VAL A 158 7.83 -2.55 16.17
CA VAL A 158 9.29 -2.45 16.25
C VAL A 158 9.79 -1.03 15.97
N ARG A 159 9.00 -0.21 15.26
CA ARG A 159 9.34 1.16 14.88
C ARG A 159 8.10 2.05 14.93
N LYS A 160 8.28 3.31 15.33
CA LYS A 160 7.29 4.37 15.25
C LYS A 160 7.91 5.54 14.50
N HIS A 161 7.12 6.18 13.66
CA HIS A 161 7.46 7.43 12.99
C HIS A 161 6.22 8.34 12.95
N GLU A 162 6.42 9.64 13.14
CA GLU A 162 5.34 10.63 13.06
C GLU A 162 5.24 11.14 11.63
N GLY A 163 4.16 10.77 10.93
CA GLY A 163 3.79 11.34 9.64
C GLY A 163 2.95 12.61 9.81
N LYS A 164 2.62 13.27 8.70
CA LYS A 164 1.80 14.48 8.70
C LYS A 164 0.33 14.18 9.03
N GLU A 165 -0.23 13.17 8.38
CA GLU A 165 -1.67 12.79 8.47
C GLU A 165 -1.87 11.60 9.40
N TYR A 166 -0.94 10.68 9.44
CA TYR A 166 -1.00 9.43 10.20
C TYR A 166 0.28 9.17 10.98
N MET A 167 0.12 8.45 12.09
CA MET A 167 1.25 7.79 12.74
C MET A 167 1.62 6.55 11.95
N GLU A 168 2.92 6.34 11.72
CA GLU A 168 3.46 5.19 10.99
C GLU A 168 4.09 4.20 11.94
N TYR A 169 3.71 2.93 11.83
CA TYR A 169 4.25 1.87 12.66
C TYR A 169 4.83 0.74 11.80
N GLY A 170 6.13 0.49 11.96
CA GLY A 170 6.75 -0.72 11.45
C GLY A 170 6.45 -1.88 12.40
N LEU A 171 5.84 -2.93 11.86
CA LEU A 171 5.48 -4.14 12.60
C LEU A 171 6.37 -5.31 12.19
N ARG A 172 6.72 -6.14 13.15
CA ARG A 172 7.26 -7.49 12.95
C ARG A 172 6.12 -8.47 13.01
N ILE A 173 5.95 -9.32 11.99
CA ILE A 173 4.98 -10.40 11.98
C ILE A 173 5.49 -11.53 12.86
N LEU A 174 4.66 -11.97 13.81
CA LEU A 174 4.94 -13.08 14.69
C LEU A 174 4.38 -14.37 14.06
N HIS A 175 5.21 -15.04 13.26
CA HIS A 175 4.78 -16.26 12.60
C HIS A 175 4.52 -17.38 13.62
N SER A 176 3.32 -17.91 13.58
CA SER A 176 2.93 -19.07 14.38
C SER A 176 3.10 -20.40 13.64
N GLY A 177 3.78 -20.40 12.48
CA GLY A 177 4.08 -21.59 11.67
C GLY A 177 4.11 -21.33 10.17
N PRO A 178 4.44 -22.36 9.36
CA PRO A 178 4.57 -22.25 7.90
C PRO A 178 3.30 -21.76 7.19
N MET A 179 2.14 -22.04 7.76
CA MET A 179 0.84 -21.66 7.18
C MET A 179 0.70 -20.12 7.08
N VAL A 180 1.07 -19.39 8.13
CA VAL A 180 0.99 -17.91 8.14
C VAL A 180 1.98 -17.33 7.14
N TYR A 181 3.20 -17.85 7.11
CA TYR A 181 4.20 -17.45 6.13
C TYR A 181 3.68 -17.64 4.69
N ASN A 182 3.16 -18.82 4.36
CA ASN A 182 2.64 -19.11 3.04
C ASN A 182 1.45 -18.22 2.65
N ARG A 183 0.59 -17.84 3.59
CA ARG A 183 -0.51 -16.88 3.32
C ARG A 183 0.01 -15.53 2.90
N VAL A 184 1.04 -14.99 3.57
CA VAL A 184 1.67 -13.71 3.21
C VAL A 184 2.30 -13.81 1.81
N VAL A 185 3.06 -14.86 1.53
CA VAL A 185 3.68 -15.11 0.21
C VAL A 185 2.62 -15.15 -0.90
N ASN A 186 1.56 -15.93 -0.70
CA ASN A 186 0.48 -16.07 -1.68
C ASN A 186 -0.26 -14.75 -1.90
N TYR A 187 -0.46 -13.96 -0.84
CA TYR A 187 -1.07 -12.64 -0.98
C TYR A 187 -0.21 -11.71 -1.84
N ILE A 188 1.09 -11.62 -1.57
CA ILE A 188 2.03 -10.80 -2.36
C ILE A 188 1.96 -11.19 -3.84
N LYS A 189 2.05 -12.50 -4.14
CA LYS A 189 1.97 -13.03 -5.51
C LYS A 189 0.66 -12.65 -6.20
N LYS A 190 -0.49 -12.87 -5.54
CA LYS A 190 -1.81 -12.51 -6.08
C LYS A 190 -1.92 -11.00 -6.36
N SER A 191 -1.41 -10.16 -5.47
CA SER A 191 -1.43 -8.71 -5.65
C SER A 191 -0.65 -8.28 -6.91
N GLN A 192 0.50 -8.91 -7.18
CA GLN A 192 1.27 -8.69 -8.40
C GLN A 192 0.52 -9.16 -9.66
N GLU A 193 -0.11 -10.34 -9.59
CA GLU A 193 -0.90 -10.91 -10.70
C GLU A 193 -2.11 -10.04 -11.05
N GLU A 194 -2.75 -9.38 -10.08
CA GLU A 194 -3.87 -8.48 -10.34
C GLU A 194 -3.48 -7.26 -11.19
N HIS A 195 -2.32 -6.66 -10.93
CA HIS A 195 -1.77 -5.60 -11.77
C HIS A 195 -1.44 -6.12 -13.18
N ALA A 196 -0.78 -7.27 -13.27
CA ALA A 196 -0.42 -7.90 -14.55
C ALA A 196 -1.65 -8.18 -15.43
N ASN A 197 -2.68 -8.79 -14.85
CA ASN A 197 -3.92 -9.12 -15.55
C ASN A 197 -4.66 -7.89 -16.06
N ARG A 198 -4.50 -6.72 -15.40
CA ARG A 198 -5.15 -5.50 -15.84
C ARG A 198 -4.48 -4.90 -17.07
N PHE A 199 -3.16 -5.07 -17.24
CA PHE A 199 -2.46 -4.66 -18.46
C PHE A 199 -2.82 -5.55 -19.66
N SER A 200 -3.06 -6.84 -19.43
CA SER A 200 -3.34 -7.83 -20.50
C SER A 200 -4.78 -7.82 -21.01
N LYS A 201 -5.70 -7.13 -20.34
CA LYS A 201 -7.11 -6.99 -20.77
C LYS A 201 -7.27 -5.71 -21.57
N GLU A 202 -7.12 -5.82 -22.87
CA GLU A 202 -7.62 -4.90 -23.88
C GLU A 202 -9.03 -5.28 -24.32
#